data_071a5b2cd9750bd710e9c91f787ae231
#
_entry.id   071a5b2cd9750bd710e9c91f787ae231
#
_cell.length_a   1.000
_cell.length_b   1.000
_cell.length_c   1.000
_cell.angle_alpha   90.00
_cell.angle_beta   90.00
_cell.angle_gamma   90.00
#
_symmetry.space_group_name_H-M   'P 1'
#
loop_
_entity.id
_entity.type
_entity.pdbx_description
1 polymer ?
#
loop_
_entity_poly.entity_id
_entity_poly.type
_entity_poly.pdbx_seq_one_letter_code
_entity_poly.pdbx_strand_id
1 'polypeptide(L)'
;MNIFVYSLITLCFLLLFSSCVDVSNKCKFDIAKLEPRTLNLLTQDILPGLEGKTKGEAGKVGIIGGSIEYTGAPYFSAITALKVGSDLVYVITTESASLVIKTYSPDLIVYPFLKANHLHKIKSLIPKMDAVVIGPGLGREDETLQLIYDIIEHCKILRKPLVLDADGLYAVSKNASIIKDYPQPGVILTPNQREAKKLLAAISSNDGEWNSYWGENVSILVKSEEDHFYSNTLAYNWGSKEGGSGRRAGGQGDILSGALGTFYNWALSSKLCGKEHIQLAQSVATYAAAKFTRLCNSKAYAINGRSMTASDMLKEIHSAFQETFV
;
A
#
# COMPACT_ATOMS: atom_id res chain seq x y z
N MET A 1 -55.43 -8.78 -42.31
CA MET A 1 -54.05 -8.40 -42.54
C MET A 1 -53.43 -7.66 -41.35
N ASN A 2 -53.96 -7.78 -40.12
CA ASN A 2 -53.48 -7.02 -38.94
C ASN A 2 -53.09 -7.88 -37.70
N ILE A 3 -53.12 -9.20 -37.79
CA ILE A 3 -52.81 -10.08 -36.67
C ILE A 3 -51.35 -10.57 -36.75
N PHE A 4 -50.75 -10.67 -37.93
CA PHE A 4 -49.37 -11.13 -38.13
C PHE A 4 -48.30 -10.06 -37.80
N VAL A 5 -48.66 -8.77 -37.87
CA VAL A 5 -47.70 -7.68 -37.59
C VAL A 5 -47.47 -7.52 -36.08
N TYR A 6 -48.49 -7.74 -35.25
CA TYR A 6 -48.35 -7.63 -33.79
C TYR A 6 -47.53 -8.77 -33.18
N SER A 7 -47.58 -9.96 -33.79
CA SER A 7 -46.79 -11.11 -33.32
C SER A 7 -45.28 -10.95 -33.60
N LEU A 8 -44.92 -10.28 -34.71
CA LEU A 8 -43.50 -10.05 -35.05
C LEU A 8 -42.85 -8.95 -34.18
N ILE A 9 -43.62 -7.91 -33.83
CA ILE A 9 -43.14 -6.80 -33.00
C ILE A 9 -42.97 -7.26 -31.57
N THR A 10 -43.83 -8.11 -31.04
CA THR A 10 -43.70 -8.66 -29.68
C THR A 10 -42.52 -9.65 -29.58
N LEU A 11 -42.27 -10.43 -30.66
CA LEU A 11 -41.13 -11.35 -30.71
C LEU A 11 -39.76 -10.61 -30.84
N CYS A 12 -39.72 -9.47 -31.59
CA CYS A 12 -38.56 -8.60 -31.65
C CYS A 12 -38.27 -7.91 -30.31
N PHE A 13 -39.31 -7.48 -29.57
CA PHE A 13 -39.12 -6.89 -28.22
C PHE A 13 -38.64 -7.92 -27.19
N LEU A 14 -39.08 -9.18 -27.27
CA LEU A 14 -38.60 -10.26 -26.43
C LEU A 14 -37.16 -10.71 -26.76
N LEU A 15 -36.75 -10.57 -28.02
CA LEU A 15 -35.38 -10.87 -28.45
C LEU A 15 -34.38 -9.73 -28.13
N LEU A 16 -34.86 -8.49 -28.01
CA LEU A 16 -34.01 -7.35 -27.60
C LEU A 16 -33.80 -7.25 -26.08
N PHE A 17 -34.65 -7.91 -25.27
CA PHE A 17 -34.44 -8.01 -23.82
C PHE A 17 -33.64 -9.24 -23.39
N SER A 18 -33.32 -10.16 -24.32
CA SER A 18 -32.57 -11.39 -24.01
C SER A 18 -31.07 -11.26 -24.22
N SER A 19 -30.54 -10.07 -24.48
CA SER A 19 -29.10 -9.84 -24.61
C SER A 19 -28.55 -8.78 -23.65
N CYS A 20 -29.20 -8.52 -22.51
CA CYS A 20 -28.49 -8.16 -21.31
C CYS A 20 -27.81 -9.45 -20.83
N VAL A 21 -26.72 -9.82 -21.48
CA VAL A 21 -25.73 -10.69 -20.88
C VAL A 21 -25.32 -9.93 -19.62
N ASP A 22 -25.81 -10.42 -18.50
CA ASP A 22 -25.26 -10.15 -17.20
C ASP A 22 -23.79 -10.61 -17.29
N VAL A 23 -22.91 -9.69 -17.70
CA VAL A 23 -21.48 -9.84 -17.53
C VAL A 23 -21.30 -9.71 -16.02
N SER A 24 -21.79 -10.72 -15.29
CA SER A 24 -21.35 -10.99 -13.94
C SER A 24 -19.84 -11.04 -14.06
N ASN A 25 -19.18 -10.07 -13.45
CA ASN A 25 -17.73 -9.94 -13.33
C ASN A 25 -17.18 -11.19 -12.61
N LYS A 26 -17.25 -12.36 -13.25
CA LYS A 26 -16.60 -13.55 -12.76
C LYS A 26 -15.11 -13.28 -12.82
N CYS A 27 -14.49 -13.28 -11.66
CA CYS A 27 -13.04 -13.24 -11.57
C CYS A 27 -12.45 -14.31 -12.49
N LYS A 28 -11.50 -13.93 -13.36
CA LYS A 28 -10.77 -14.88 -14.23
C LYS A 28 -9.84 -15.82 -13.47
N PHE A 29 -9.67 -15.57 -12.16
CA PHE A 29 -8.84 -16.37 -11.26
C PHE A 29 -9.69 -17.07 -10.22
N ASP A 30 -9.21 -18.23 -9.75
CA ASP A 30 -9.74 -18.85 -8.54
C ASP A 30 -9.21 -18.10 -7.32
N ILE A 31 -10.08 -17.30 -6.70
CA ILE A 31 -9.78 -16.52 -5.50
C ILE A 31 -10.29 -17.17 -4.20
N ALA A 32 -10.85 -18.37 -4.30
CA ALA A 32 -11.27 -19.13 -3.11
C ALA A 32 -10.06 -19.55 -2.26
N LYS A 33 -8.88 -19.67 -2.91
CA LYS A 33 -7.59 -19.92 -2.26
C LYS A 33 -6.48 -19.29 -3.09
N LEU A 34 -5.82 -18.27 -2.55
CA LEU A 34 -4.70 -17.63 -3.24
C LEU A 34 -3.42 -18.46 -3.10
N GLU A 35 -3.06 -19.14 -4.17
CA GLU A 35 -1.77 -19.80 -4.30
C GLU A 35 -0.71 -18.86 -4.90
N PRO A 36 0.60 -19.11 -4.68
CA PRO A 36 1.66 -18.24 -5.21
C PRO A 36 1.57 -17.98 -6.72
N ARG A 37 1.15 -18.98 -7.51
CA ARG A 37 0.93 -18.82 -8.95
C ARG A 37 -0.16 -17.80 -9.26
N THR A 38 -1.29 -17.89 -8.56
CA THR A 38 -2.43 -16.97 -8.72
C THR A 38 -2.03 -15.56 -8.28
N LEU A 39 -1.32 -15.43 -7.15
CA LEU A 39 -0.80 -14.15 -6.67
C LEU A 39 0.15 -13.48 -7.67
N ASN A 40 1.05 -14.25 -8.30
CA ASN A 40 1.94 -13.73 -9.34
C ASN A 40 1.17 -13.20 -10.55
N LEU A 41 0.15 -13.91 -11.03
CA LEU A 41 -0.70 -13.46 -12.14
C LEU A 41 -1.50 -12.20 -11.78
N LEU A 42 -2.09 -12.17 -10.59
CA LEU A 42 -2.81 -11.00 -10.10
C LEU A 42 -1.88 -9.79 -9.92
N THR A 43 -0.62 -10.01 -9.53
CA THR A 43 0.39 -8.96 -9.43
C THR A 43 0.67 -8.32 -10.80
N GLN A 44 0.75 -9.09 -11.86
CA GLN A 44 0.90 -8.55 -13.22
C GLN A 44 -0.35 -7.75 -13.65
N ASP A 45 -1.53 -8.18 -13.25
CA ASP A 45 -2.80 -7.52 -13.58
C ASP A 45 -3.01 -6.14 -12.93
N ILE A 46 -2.28 -5.82 -11.85
CA ILE A 46 -2.38 -4.48 -11.24
C ILE A 46 -1.56 -3.43 -11.96
N LEU A 47 -0.61 -3.81 -12.81
CA LEU A 47 0.29 -2.90 -13.51
C LEU A 47 -0.50 -1.99 -14.47
N PRO A 48 -0.49 -0.66 -14.28
CA PRO A 48 -1.17 0.25 -15.21
C PRO A 48 -0.41 0.38 -16.53
N GLY A 49 -1.12 0.43 -17.64
CA GLY A 49 -0.52 0.81 -18.93
C GLY A 49 0.03 2.24 -18.89
N LEU A 50 1.06 2.50 -19.67
CA LEU A 50 1.71 3.83 -19.74
C LEU A 50 1.15 4.71 -20.87
N GLU A 51 0.75 4.09 -21.98
CA GLU A 51 0.35 4.83 -23.17
C GLU A 51 -1.00 5.54 -22.98
N GLY A 52 -1.10 6.74 -23.51
CA GLY A 52 -2.31 7.57 -23.44
C GLY A 52 -2.62 8.15 -22.05
N LYS A 53 -1.71 8.02 -21.10
CA LYS A 53 -1.85 8.53 -19.74
C LYS A 53 -1.35 9.96 -19.61
N THR A 54 -2.00 10.73 -18.73
CA THR A 54 -1.55 12.05 -18.32
C THR A 54 -0.86 11.99 -16.96
N LYS A 55 -0.03 13.00 -16.66
CA LYS A 55 0.71 13.07 -15.38
C LYS A 55 -0.22 13.01 -14.17
N GLY A 56 0.00 12.05 -13.32
CA GLY A 56 -0.75 11.75 -12.09
C GLY A 56 -1.69 10.57 -12.21
N GLU A 57 -1.89 9.99 -13.40
CA GLU A 57 -2.78 8.85 -13.59
C GLU A 57 -2.18 7.51 -13.14
N ALA A 58 -0.84 7.40 -13.14
CA ALA A 58 -0.16 6.24 -12.55
C ALA A 58 -0.07 6.30 -11.01
N GLY A 59 -0.55 7.40 -10.42
CA GLY A 59 -0.70 7.54 -8.98
C GLY A 59 0.08 8.70 -8.37
N LYS A 60 -0.48 9.23 -7.28
CA LYS A 60 0.08 10.30 -6.46
C LYS A 60 0.19 9.78 -5.03
N VAL A 61 1.39 9.49 -4.59
CA VAL A 61 1.63 8.88 -3.27
C VAL A 61 2.12 9.95 -2.29
N GLY A 62 1.50 9.99 -1.11
CA GLY A 62 1.95 10.83 0.01
C GLY A 62 2.76 10.01 1.01
N ILE A 63 3.94 10.47 1.36
CA ILE A 63 4.76 9.93 2.44
C ILE A 63 4.79 10.93 3.58
N ILE A 64 4.31 10.54 4.74
CA ILE A 64 4.29 11.37 5.95
C ILE A 64 5.28 10.78 6.95
N GLY A 65 6.39 11.45 7.12
CA GLY A 65 7.50 10.95 7.93
C GLY A 65 8.67 11.92 8.00
N GLY A 66 9.72 11.50 8.69
CA GLY A 66 10.94 12.27 8.86
C GLY A 66 10.94 13.17 10.09
N SER A 67 12.03 13.11 10.79
CA SER A 67 12.37 13.90 11.97
C SER A 67 13.79 14.41 11.84
N ILE A 68 14.27 15.13 12.85
CA ILE A 68 15.64 15.64 12.86
C ILE A 68 16.68 14.51 12.78
N GLU A 69 16.38 13.34 13.38
CA GLU A 69 17.28 12.17 13.39
C GLU A 69 17.09 11.30 12.13
N TYR A 70 15.89 11.28 11.56
CA TYR A 70 15.53 10.30 10.53
C TYR A 70 15.10 10.97 9.21
N THR A 71 16.07 11.35 8.41
CA THR A 71 15.83 11.92 7.07
C THR A 71 15.85 10.87 5.97
N GLY A 72 16.58 9.77 6.18
CA GLY A 72 16.73 8.69 5.20
C GLY A 72 15.47 7.85 5.02
N ALA A 73 14.74 7.54 6.10
CA ALA A 73 13.57 6.67 6.06
C ALA A 73 12.45 7.22 5.12
N PRO A 74 11.96 8.47 5.28
CA PRO A 74 10.98 9.02 4.35
C PRO A 74 11.53 9.17 2.93
N TYR A 75 12.82 9.41 2.77
CA TYR A 75 13.46 9.42 1.45
C TYR A 75 13.41 8.05 0.78
N PHE A 76 13.83 6.97 1.47
CA PHE A 76 13.77 5.61 0.89
C PHE A 76 12.36 5.22 0.50
N SER A 77 11.37 5.51 1.32
CA SER A 77 9.97 5.27 1.00
C SER A 77 9.52 6.08 -0.22
N ALA A 78 9.79 7.38 -0.24
CA ALA A 78 9.36 8.27 -1.30
C ALA A 78 10.03 7.96 -2.66
N ILE A 79 11.34 7.79 -2.66
CA ILE A 79 12.07 7.52 -3.90
C ILE A 79 11.73 6.14 -4.47
N THR A 80 11.41 5.17 -3.61
CA THR A 80 10.92 3.87 -4.06
C THR A 80 9.55 4.00 -4.70
N ALA A 81 8.59 4.68 -4.08
CA ALA A 81 7.28 4.93 -4.66
C ALA A 81 7.37 5.59 -6.05
N LEU A 82 8.30 6.54 -6.22
CA LEU A 82 8.53 7.20 -7.50
C LEU A 82 9.15 6.24 -8.53
N LYS A 83 10.19 5.50 -8.14
CA LYS A 83 10.94 4.62 -9.04
C LYS A 83 10.17 3.37 -9.47
N VAL A 84 9.20 2.90 -8.68
CA VAL A 84 8.31 1.80 -9.09
C VAL A 84 7.20 2.26 -10.00
N GLY A 85 7.01 3.59 -10.19
CA GLY A 85 6.15 4.12 -11.25
C GLY A 85 4.99 5.01 -10.80
N SER A 86 4.95 5.50 -9.55
CA SER A 86 4.06 6.62 -9.23
C SER A 86 4.49 7.88 -9.97
N ASP A 87 3.55 8.63 -10.53
CA ASP A 87 3.86 9.86 -11.27
C ASP A 87 4.31 11.02 -10.39
N LEU A 88 3.76 11.10 -9.18
CA LEU A 88 4.06 12.15 -8.22
C LEU A 88 4.19 11.57 -6.81
N VAL A 89 5.23 12.01 -6.11
CA VAL A 89 5.41 11.67 -4.70
C VAL A 89 5.56 12.92 -3.86
N TYR A 90 4.70 13.03 -2.86
CA TYR A 90 4.69 14.12 -1.90
C TYR A 90 5.27 13.64 -0.57
N VAL A 91 6.28 14.35 -0.08
CA VAL A 91 6.86 14.08 1.24
C VAL A 91 6.42 15.19 2.19
N ILE A 92 5.62 14.86 3.20
CA ILE A 92 5.26 15.77 4.29
C ILE A 92 6.15 15.42 5.48
N THR A 93 7.03 16.35 5.85
CA THR A 93 8.07 16.11 6.84
C THR A 93 8.30 17.33 7.74
N THR A 94 9.12 17.18 8.77
CA THR A 94 9.53 18.31 9.61
C THR A 94 10.37 19.32 8.82
N GLU A 95 10.41 20.56 9.29
CA GLU A 95 11.21 21.62 8.67
C GLU A 95 12.69 21.23 8.63
N SER A 96 13.22 20.68 9.72
CA SER A 96 14.61 20.22 9.82
C SER A 96 14.96 19.11 8.83
N ALA A 97 14.09 18.13 8.64
CA ALA A 97 14.31 17.04 7.70
C ALA A 97 14.11 17.47 6.22
N SER A 98 13.26 18.45 5.97
CA SER A 98 12.87 18.85 4.61
C SER A 98 14.03 19.32 3.76
N LEU A 99 14.93 20.13 4.32
CA LEU A 99 16.09 20.65 3.62
C LEU A 99 17.04 19.53 3.21
N VAL A 100 17.27 18.59 4.12
CA VAL A 100 18.13 17.43 3.86
C VAL A 100 17.53 16.52 2.81
N ILE A 101 16.23 16.19 2.89
CA ILE A 101 15.56 15.32 1.92
C ILE A 101 15.59 15.92 0.51
N LYS A 102 15.42 17.26 0.38
CA LYS A 102 15.55 17.96 -0.92
C LYS A 102 16.93 17.83 -1.55
N THR A 103 17.97 17.64 -0.75
CA THR A 103 19.33 17.42 -1.30
C THR A 103 19.54 15.99 -1.81
N TYR A 104 18.73 15.03 -1.36
CA TYR A 104 18.83 13.63 -1.81
C TYR A 104 18.27 13.41 -3.21
N SER A 105 17.18 14.10 -3.58
CA SER A 105 16.60 14.03 -4.92
C SER A 105 15.77 15.26 -5.26
N PRO A 106 15.96 15.85 -6.44
CA PRO A 106 15.13 16.93 -6.95
C PRO A 106 13.75 16.44 -7.45
N ASP A 107 13.56 15.14 -7.62
CA ASP A 107 12.34 14.55 -8.18
C ASP A 107 11.20 14.48 -7.17
N LEU A 108 11.50 14.62 -5.86
CA LEU A 108 10.52 14.56 -4.78
C LEU A 108 9.93 15.93 -4.46
N ILE A 109 8.61 15.98 -4.24
CA ILE A 109 7.92 17.20 -3.81
C ILE A 109 7.86 17.22 -2.28
N VAL A 110 8.70 18.03 -1.64
CA VAL A 110 8.89 18.01 -0.18
C VAL A 110 8.25 19.23 0.49
N TYR A 111 7.31 18.98 1.43
CA TYR A 111 6.60 19.97 2.22
C TYR A 111 7.08 19.97 3.68
N PRO A 112 7.60 21.09 4.20
CA PRO A 112 8.07 21.23 5.59
C PRO A 112 6.91 21.52 6.54
N PHE A 113 5.85 20.69 6.54
CA PHE A 113 4.62 21.01 7.24
C PHE A 113 4.30 20.07 8.41
N LEU A 114 5.13 19.10 8.73
CA LEU A 114 4.88 18.13 9.81
C LEU A 114 5.07 18.78 11.16
N LYS A 115 4.13 19.64 11.52
CA LYS A 115 4.03 20.38 12.79
C LYS A 115 2.57 20.75 13.06
N ALA A 116 2.15 20.77 14.32
CA ALA A 116 0.76 20.99 14.74
C ALA A 116 0.12 22.25 14.16
N ASN A 117 0.85 23.37 14.15
CA ASN A 117 0.34 24.64 13.59
C ASN A 117 0.15 24.62 12.04
N HIS A 118 0.66 23.60 11.35
CA HIS A 118 0.48 23.40 9.92
C HIS A 118 -0.53 22.30 9.57
N LEU A 119 -1.26 21.74 10.53
CA LEU A 119 -2.24 20.67 10.30
C LEU A 119 -3.24 21.03 9.20
N HIS A 120 -3.70 22.29 9.12
CA HIS A 120 -4.61 22.75 8.06
C HIS A 120 -3.98 22.62 6.65
N LYS A 121 -2.67 22.87 6.50
CA LYS A 121 -1.94 22.71 5.24
C LYS A 121 -1.82 21.23 4.88
N ILE A 122 -1.50 20.36 5.86
CA ILE A 122 -1.44 18.92 5.67
C ILE A 122 -2.81 18.41 5.21
N LYS A 123 -3.88 18.78 5.90
CA LYS A 123 -5.25 18.40 5.53
C LYS A 123 -5.64 18.86 4.11
N SER A 124 -5.14 20.00 3.64
CA SER A 124 -5.39 20.47 2.26
C SER A 124 -4.60 19.72 1.18
N LEU A 125 -3.52 19.03 1.56
CA LEU A 125 -2.71 18.22 0.62
C LEU A 125 -3.23 16.79 0.48
N ILE A 126 -3.72 16.16 1.55
CA ILE A 126 -4.18 14.77 1.56
C ILE A 126 -5.21 14.46 0.45
N PRO A 127 -6.20 15.32 0.12
CA PRO A 127 -7.12 15.06 -0.99
C PRO A 127 -6.45 14.84 -2.34
N LYS A 128 -5.25 15.41 -2.56
CA LYS A 128 -4.48 15.31 -3.81
C LYS A 128 -3.73 13.99 -3.95
N MET A 129 -3.66 13.18 -2.90
CA MET A 129 -2.95 11.92 -2.85
C MET A 129 -3.92 10.77 -3.10
N ASP A 130 -3.51 9.78 -3.86
CA ASP A 130 -4.29 8.58 -4.15
C ASP A 130 -4.06 7.50 -3.09
N ALA A 131 -2.87 7.45 -2.50
CA ALA A 131 -2.55 6.63 -1.33
C ALA A 131 -1.62 7.39 -0.38
N VAL A 132 -1.67 7.05 0.91
CA VAL A 132 -0.85 7.69 1.94
C VAL A 132 -0.07 6.64 2.74
N VAL A 133 1.21 6.88 2.93
CA VAL A 133 2.11 6.10 3.79
C VAL A 133 2.49 6.96 4.99
N ILE A 134 2.26 6.48 6.20
CA ILE A 134 2.61 7.21 7.43
C ILE A 134 3.54 6.35 8.27
N GLY A 135 4.65 6.93 8.73
CA GLY A 135 5.50 6.26 9.71
C GLY A 135 7.00 6.35 9.47
N PRO A 136 7.53 6.29 8.24
CA PRO A 136 8.96 6.28 8.02
C PRO A 136 9.67 7.44 8.74
N GLY A 137 10.40 7.14 9.82
CA GLY A 137 11.23 8.09 10.55
C GLY A 137 10.50 9.26 11.22
N LEU A 138 9.24 9.11 11.63
CA LEU A 138 8.44 10.16 12.27
C LEU A 138 9.01 10.66 13.60
N GLY A 139 9.69 9.78 14.34
CA GLY A 139 9.95 10.01 15.76
C GLY A 139 8.75 9.62 16.65
N ARG A 140 8.92 9.77 17.97
CA ARG A 140 7.95 9.26 18.96
C ARG A 140 7.58 10.29 20.01
N GLU A 141 7.83 11.55 19.72
CA GLU A 141 7.46 12.66 20.59
C GLU A 141 5.93 12.79 20.70
N ASP A 142 5.42 13.14 21.89
CA ASP A 142 3.98 13.20 22.14
C ASP A 142 3.25 14.19 21.22
N GLU A 143 3.87 15.34 20.90
CA GLU A 143 3.32 16.29 19.93
C GLU A 143 3.19 15.67 18.53
N THR A 144 4.17 14.86 18.12
CA THR A 144 4.14 14.15 16.84
C THR A 144 3.04 13.11 16.84
N LEU A 145 2.89 12.35 17.91
CA LEU A 145 1.84 11.33 18.02
C LEU A 145 0.45 11.95 17.89
N GLN A 146 0.16 13.05 18.59
CA GLN A 146 -1.14 13.73 18.49
C GLN A 146 -1.40 14.23 17.07
N LEU A 147 -0.41 14.83 16.43
CA LEU A 147 -0.51 15.29 15.04
C LEU A 147 -0.81 14.11 14.09
N ILE A 148 -0.17 12.97 14.29
CA ILE A 148 -0.40 11.76 13.48
C ILE A 148 -1.81 11.22 13.68
N TYR A 149 -2.35 11.24 14.89
CA TYR A 149 -3.76 10.86 15.12
C TYR A 149 -4.73 11.77 14.35
N ASP A 150 -4.52 13.07 14.37
CA ASP A 150 -5.34 14.03 13.63
C ASP A 150 -5.24 13.81 12.09
N ILE A 151 -4.07 13.38 11.60
CA ILE A 151 -3.85 13.06 10.19
C ILE A 151 -4.53 11.75 9.82
N ILE A 152 -4.39 10.70 10.64
CA ILE A 152 -5.04 9.39 10.41
C ILE A 152 -6.57 9.58 10.41
N GLU A 153 -7.12 10.33 11.36
CA GLU A 153 -8.55 10.59 11.39
C GLU A 153 -9.03 11.35 10.14
N HIS A 154 -8.24 12.30 9.65
CA HIS A 154 -8.55 12.98 8.41
C HIS A 154 -8.47 12.05 7.18
N CYS A 155 -7.50 11.14 7.11
CA CYS A 155 -7.43 10.10 6.10
C CYS A 155 -8.66 9.17 6.16
N LYS A 156 -9.11 8.82 7.36
CA LYS A 156 -10.30 8.01 7.62
C LYS A 156 -11.57 8.69 7.09
N ILE A 157 -11.78 9.98 7.41
CA ILE A 157 -12.89 10.79 6.89
C ILE A 157 -12.89 10.82 5.36
N LEU A 158 -11.73 11.00 4.75
CA LEU A 158 -11.57 11.06 3.29
C LEU A 158 -11.51 9.68 2.62
N ARG A 159 -11.58 8.60 3.38
CA ARG A 159 -11.49 7.21 2.88
C ARG A 159 -10.22 6.99 2.07
N LYS A 160 -9.07 7.46 2.55
CA LYS A 160 -7.81 7.30 1.85
C LYS A 160 -7.23 5.89 2.05
N PRO A 161 -6.72 5.24 0.99
CA PRO A 161 -5.88 4.06 1.14
C PRO A 161 -4.69 4.42 2.03
N LEU A 162 -4.48 3.68 3.12
CA LEU A 162 -3.48 4.01 4.12
C LEU A 162 -2.52 2.86 4.35
N VAL A 163 -1.22 3.14 4.38
CA VAL A 163 -0.17 2.22 4.81
C VAL A 163 0.46 2.79 6.07
N LEU A 164 0.55 1.98 7.12
CA LEU A 164 1.22 2.36 8.37
C LEU A 164 2.44 1.48 8.60
N ASP A 165 3.61 2.11 8.70
CA ASP A 165 4.90 1.44 8.92
C ASP A 165 5.67 2.12 10.06
N ALA A 166 6.65 1.48 10.61
CA ALA A 166 7.61 2.01 11.58
C ALA A 166 6.95 2.79 12.74
N ASP A 167 7.20 4.12 12.85
CA ASP A 167 6.65 4.93 13.95
C ASP A 167 5.13 5.18 13.79
N GLY A 168 4.55 5.00 12.59
CA GLY A 168 3.11 4.91 12.40
C GLY A 168 2.48 3.71 13.14
N LEU A 169 3.16 2.57 13.12
CA LEU A 169 2.76 1.39 13.91
C LEU A 169 2.94 1.63 15.42
N TYR A 170 3.98 2.36 15.81
CA TYR A 170 4.14 2.78 17.19
C TYR A 170 2.97 3.65 17.64
N ALA A 171 2.52 4.61 16.83
CA ALA A 171 1.34 5.42 17.13
C ALA A 171 0.09 4.53 17.34
N VAL A 172 -0.15 3.55 16.45
CA VAL A 172 -1.26 2.58 16.61
C VAL A 172 -1.10 1.78 17.91
N SER A 173 0.12 1.36 18.28
CA SER A 173 0.35 0.62 19.53
C SER A 173 0.06 1.45 20.80
N LYS A 174 0.05 2.79 20.71
CA LYS A 174 -0.31 3.70 21.81
C LYS A 174 -1.80 4.04 21.83
N ASN A 175 -2.45 4.05 20.67
CA ASN A 175 -3.87 4.25 20.52
C ASN A 175 -4.41 3.33 19.44
N ALA A 176 -4.68 2.07 19.82
CA ALA A 176 -5.14 1.05 18.87
C ALA A 176 -6.50 1.37 18.24
N SER A 177 -7.33 2.16 18.91
CA SER A 177 -8.68 2.52 18.43
C SER A 177 -8.66 3.49 17.24
N ILE A 178 -7.53 4.16 16.97
CA ILE A 178 -7.45 5.21 15.93
C ILE A 178 -7.78 4.68 14.52
N ILE A 179 -7.48 3.41 14.24
CA ILE A 179 -7.79 2.76 12.96
C ILE A 179 -8.98 1.79 13.04
N LYS A 180 -9.66 1.72 14.19
CA LYS A 180 -10.81 0.85 14.34
C LYS A 180 -11.92 1.27 13.39
N ASP A 181 -12.53 0.28 12.73
CA ASP A 181 -13.61 0.48 11.76
C ASP A 181 -13.23 1.48 10.63
N TYR A 182 -11.97 1.43 10.19
CA TYR A 182 -11.53 2.28 9.09
C TYR A 182 -12.35 1.93 7.83
N PRO A 183 -12.90 2.93 7.11
CA PRO A 183 -13.73 2.67 5.94
C PRO A 183 -12.92 2.13 4.76
N GLN A 184 -13.61 1.54 3.78
CA GLN A 184 -12.96 1.21 2.51
C GLN A 184 -12.29 2.44 1.88
N PRO A 185 -11.13 2.28 1.24
CA PRO A 185 -10.47 1.00 0.90
C PRO A 185 -9.62 0.40 2.03
N GLY A 186 -9.41 1.09 3.15
CA GLY A 186 -8.83 0.50 4.34
C GLY A 186 -7.36 0.83 4.60
N VAL A 187 -6.80 0.09 5.55
CA VAL A 187 -5.45 0.27 6.09
C VAL A 187 -4.65 -1.02 5.96
N ILE A 188 -3.39 -0.91 5.58
CA ILE A 188 -2.40 -2.00 5.61
C ILE A 188 -1.33 -1.64 6.65
N LEU A 189 -1.18 -2.49 7.66
CA LEU A 189 -0.12 -2.41 8.66
C LEU A 189 1.06 -3.30 8.23
N THR A 190 2.30 -2.83 8.41
CA THR A 190 3.50 -3.57 7.97
C THR A 190 4.47 -3.86 9.12
N PRO A 191 4.03 -4.44 10.25
CA PRO A 191 4.91 -4.68 11.39
C PRO A 191 5.97 -5.75 11.11
N ASN A 192 7.18 -5.56 11.67
CA ASN A 192 8.07 -6.68 11.94
C ASN A 192 7.57 -7.47 13.17
N GLN A 193 8.18 -8.62 13.48
CA GLN A 193 7.74 -9.48 14.58
C GLN A 193 7.71 -8.77 15.95
N ARG A 194 8.61 -7.82 16.22
CA ARG A 194 8.62 -7.08 17.50
C ARG A 194 7.50 -6.05 17.55
N GLU A 195 7.26 -5.38 16.45
CA GLU A 195 6.13 -4.43 16.30
C GLU A 195 4.79 -5.16 16.35
N ALA A 196 4.68 -6.32 15.70
CA ALA A 196 3.51 -7.18 15.75
C ALA A 196 3.13 -7.56 17.18
N LYS A 197 4.10 -7.98 18.01
CA LYS A 197 3.86 -8.29 19.43
C LYS A 197 3.35 -7.09 20.21
N LYS A 198 3.85 -5.86 19.92
CA LYS A 198 3.35 -4.64 20.59
C LYS A 198 1.93 -4.29 20.17
N LEU A 199 1.60 -4.46 18.89
CA LEU A 199 0.26 -4.23 18.39
C LEU A 199 -0.75 -5.22 19.00
N LEU A 200 -0.42 -6.52 19.09
CA LEU A 200 -1.24 -7.54 19.76
C LEU A 200 -1.47 -7.18 21.23
N ALA A 201 -0.43 -6.78 21.95
CA ALA A 201 -0.56 -6.36 23.34
C ALA A 201 -1.48 -5.14 23.51
N ALA A 202 -1.48 -4.21 22.55
CA ALA A 202 -2.29 -2.99 22.60
C ALA A 202 -3.80 -3.27 22.42
N ILE A 203 -4.16 -4.35 21.74
CA ILE A 203 -5.57 -4.76 21.54
C ILE A 203 -6.04 -5.82 22.56
N SER A 204 -5.17 -6.18 23.53
CA SER A 204 -5.46 -7.21 24.53
C SER A 204 -5.87 -8.56 23.94
N SER A 205 -5.38 -8.87 22.74
CA SER A 205 -5.64 -10.15 22.06
C SER A 205 -4.50 -11.12 22.31
N ASN A 206 -4.83 -12.28 22.88
CA ASN A 206 -3.88 -13.38 23.08
C ASN A 206 -3.79 -14.31 21.85
N ASP A 207 -4.76 -14.26 20.94
CA ASP A 207 -5.00 -15.29 19.92
C ASP A 207 -4.60 -14.89 18.50
N GLY A 208 -3.97 -13.71 18.32
CA GLY A 208 -3.56 -13.26 16.98
C GLY A 208 -4.70 -12.82 16.06
N GLU A 209 -5.91 -12.71 16.57
CA GLU A 209 -7.08 -12.25 15.83
C GLU A 209 -7.10 -10.72 15.69
N TRP A 210 -6.19 -10.20 14.88
CA TRP A 210 -6.10 -8.78 14.58
C TRP A 210 -7.40 -8.19 14.05
N ASN A 211 -8.08 -8.98 13.23
CA ASN A 211 -9.22 -8.57 12.44
C ASN A 211 -10.46 -8.31 13.29
N SER A 212 -10.65 -9.08 14.36
CA SER A 212 -11.80 -8.93 15.25
C SER A 212 -11.81 -7.58 15.98
N TYR A 213 -10.63 -6.97 16.20
CA TYR A 213 -10.53 -5.68 16.88
C TYR A 213 -10.63 -4.48 15.93
N TRP A 214 -9.91 -4.50 14.82
CA TRP A 214 -9.82 -3.33 13.92
C TRP A 214 -10.88 -3.28 12.83
N GLY A 215 -11.57 -4.37 12.55
CA GLY A 215 -12.63 -4.45 11.54
C GLY A 215 -12.14 -4.89 10.16
N GLU A 216 -13.08 -5.01 9.23
CA GLU A 216 -12.88 -5.71 7.95
C GLU A 216 -11.81 -5.11 7.02
N ASN A 217 -11.60 -3.80 7.08
CA ASN A 217 -10.77 -3.10 6.10
C ASN A 217 -9.33 -2.88 6.60
N VAL A 218 -8.91 -3.54 7.68
CA VAL A 218 -7.55 -3.48 8.18
C VAL A 218 -6.86 -4.81 7.92
N SER A 219 -5.76 -4.78 7.18
CA SER A 219 -4.92 -5.94 6.88
C SER A 219 -3.51 -5.76 7.44
N ILE A 220 -2.80 -6.85 7.61
CA ILE A 220 -1.49 -6.85 8.29
C ILE A 220 -0.50 -7.69 7.50
N LEU A 221 0.66 -7.12 7.18
CA LEU A 221 1.84 -7.82 6.70
C LEU A 221 2.86 -7.95 7.83
N VAL A 222 3.02 -9.11 8.40
CA VAL A 222 4.11 -9.38 9.36
C VAL A 222 5.39 -9.71 8.61
N LYS A 223 6.35 -8.78 8.67
CA LYS A 223 7.67 -8.92 8.02
C LYS A 223 8.57 -9.82 8.86
N SER A 224 9.11 -10.88 8.24
CA SER A 224 10.07 -11.78 8.91
C SER A 224 10.96 -12.53 7.92
N GLU A 225 11.49 -13.69 8.27
CA GLU A 225 12.15 -14.61 7.34
C GLU A 225 11.13 -15.13 6.31
N GLU A 226 9.94 -15.44 6.76
CA GLU A 226 8.76 -15.67 5.94
C GLU A 226 7.76 -14.56 6.22
N ASP A 227 7.41 -13.78 5.19
CA ASP A 227 6.41 -12.73 5.32
C ASP A 227 5.01 -13.34 5.32
N HIS A 228 4.14 -12.89 6.23
CA HIS A 228 2.77 -13.36 6.33
C HIS A 228 1.79 -12.22 6.22
N PHE A 229 0.82 -12.35 5.32
CA PHE A 229 -0.30 -11.43 5.19
C PHE A 229 -1.56 -12.00 5.79
N TYR A 230 -2.27 -11.16 6.53
CA TYR A 230 -3.52 -11.47 7.21
C TYR A 230 -4.60 -10.45 6.86
N SER A 231 -5.77 -10.94 6.47
CA SER A 231 -6.98 -10.16 6.24
C SER A 231 -8.20 -10.85 6.85
N ASN A 232 -9.34 -10.18 6.90
CA ASN A 232 -10.60 -10.81 7.36
C ASN A 232 -11.08 -11.95 6.46
N THR A 233 -10.75 -11.90 5.17
CA THR A 233 -11.03 -12.99 4.24
C THR A 233 -9.85 -13.96 4.25
N LEU A 234 -9.98 -15.05 4.97
CA LEU A 234 -8.92 -16.06 5.16
C LEU A 234 -8.36 -16.57 3.82
N ALA A 235 -9.20 -16.68 2.80
CA ALA A 235 -8.80 -17.09 1.46
C ALA A 235 -7.75 -16.17 0.81
N TYR A 236 -7.64 -14.92 1.28
CA TYR A 236 -6.68 -13.93 0.76
C TYR A 236 -5.38 -13.88 1.57
N ASN A 237 -5.27 -14.66 2.64
CA ASN A 237 -4.05 -14.76 3.42
C ASN A 237 -3.00 -15.57 2.68
N TRP A 238 -1.74 -15.20 2.87
CA TRP A 238 -0.60 -15.91 2.27
C TRP A 238 0.64 -15.83 3.16
N GLY A 239 1.58 -16.74 2.94
CA GLY A 239 2.94 -16.72 3.45
C GLY A 239 3.94 -16.82 2.29
N SER A 240 5.06 -16.12 2.37
CA SER A 240 6.09 -16.15 1.33
C SER A 240 7.50 -16.02 1.89
N LYS A 241 8.39 -16.93 1.41
CA LYS A 241 9.84 -16.88 1.64
C LYS A 241 10.63 -16.50 0.38
N GLU A 242 9.93 -16.22 -0.71
CA GLU A 242 10.55 -16.02 -2.02
C GLU A 242 11.51 -14.81 -2.00
N GLY A 243 12.75 -15.03 -2.37
CA GLY A 243 13.77 -13.98 -2.42
C GLY A 243 14.32 -13.55 -1.05
N GLY A 244 15.04 -12.44 -1.05
CA GLY A 244 15.68 -11.88 0.15
C GLY A 244 17.06 -12.52 0.46
N SER A 245 17.69 -12.00 1.48
CA SER A 245 18.96 -12.49 2.01
C SER A 245 18.96 -12.43 3.54
N GLY A 246 19.97 -13.00 4.17
CA GLY A 246 20.18 -12.90 5.62
C GLY A 246 20.59 -11.49 6.09
N ARG A 247 20.93 -10.58 5.19
CA ARG A 247 21.36 -9.22 5.54
C ARG A 247 20.17 -8.36 5.97
N ARG A 248 20.22 -7.88 7.20
CA ARG A 248 19.24 -6.94 7.76
C ARG A 248 19.91 -5.58 7.93
N ALA A 249 19.63 -4.66 7.01
CA ALA A 249 20.06 -3.26 7.07
C ALA A 249 18.86 -2.35 7.29
N GLY A 250 19.06 -1.17 7.88
CA GLY A 250 18.01 -0.14 7.96
C GLY A 250 17.57 0.31 6.57
N GLY A 251 16.33 0.77 6.45
CA GLY A 251 15.77 1.28 5.19
C GLY A 251 15.05 0.25 4.32
N GLN A 252 15.19 -1.05 4.58
CA GLN A 252 14.50 -2.10 3.79
C GLN A 252 12.98 -2.03 3.97
N GLY A 253 12.51 -1.75 5.19
CA GLY A 253 11.09 -1.52 5.48
C GLY A 253 10.54 -0.30 4.75
N ASP A 254 11.34 0.77 4.69
CA ASP A 254 10.94 2.00 4.01
C ASP A 254 10.79 1.78 2.49
N ILE A 255 11.66 0.97 1.88
CA ILE A 255 11.51 0.54 0.48
C ILE A 255 10.20 -0.23 0.30
N LEU A 256 9.89 -1.17 1.20
CA LEU A 256 8.63 -1.92 1.15
C LEU A 256 7.43 -0.99 1.27
N SER A 257 7.41 -0.08 2.24
CA SER A 257 6.26 0.79 2.48
C SER A 257 6.01 1.76 1.32
N GLY A 258 7.06 2.28 0.69
CA GLY A 258 6.96 3.12 -0.50
C GLY A 258 6.42 2.37 -1.72
N ALA A 259 6.95 1.17 -2.01
CA ALA A 259 6.45 0.29 -3.06
C ALA A 259 4.97 -0.08 -2.81
N LEU A 260 4.63 -0.44 -1.56
CA LEU A 260 3.28 -0.81 -1.17
C LEU A 260 2.29 0.35 -1.38
N GLY A 261 2.65 1.59 -1.05
CA GLY A 261 1.79 2.75 -1.30
C GLY A 261 1.40 2.87 -2.78
N THR A 262 2.35 2.64 -3.69
CA THR A 262 2.11 2.65 -5.13
C THR A 262 1.29 1.46 -5.59
N PHE A 263 1.68 0.25 -5.21
CA PHE A 263 1.00 -0.97 -5.65
C PHE A 263 -0.42 -1.09 -5.08
N TYR A 264 -0.65 -0.55 -3.89
CA TYR A 264 -1.98 -0.50 -3.30
C TYR A 264 -2.91 0.41 -4.12
N ASN A 265 -2.45 1.59 -4.53
CA ASN A 265 -3.20 2.45 -5.45
C ASN A 265 -3.49 1.73 -6.78
N TRP A 266 -2.52 1.04 -7.36
CA TRP A 266 -2.71 0.30 -8.61
C TRP A 266 -3.71 -0.85 -8.47
N ALA A 267 -3.61 -1.63 -7.40
CA ALA A 267 -4.53 -2.74 -7.15
C ALA A 267 -5.99 -2.27 -6.98
N LEU A 268 -6.20 -1.13 -6.33
CA LEU A 268 -7.53 -0.52 -6.21
C LEU A 268 -8.03 -0.01 -7.56
N SER A 269 -7.16 0.57 -8.38
CA SER A 269 -7.50 1.12 -9.69
C SER A 269 -7.77 0.05 -10.74
N SER A 270 -7.09 -1.10 -10.65
CA SER A 270 -7.26 -2.24 -11.56
C SER A 270 -8.59 -2.97 -11.37
N LYS A 271 -9.28 -2.73 -10.23
CA LYS A 271 -10.56 -3.36 -9.90
C LYS A 271 -10.52 -4.89 -10.01
N LEU A 272 -9.46 -5.50 -9.48
CA LEU A 272 -9.29 -6.95 -9.45
C LEU A 272 -10.60 -7.64 -9.05
N CYS A 273 -11.13 -8.53 -9.89
CA CYS A 273 -12.32 -9.33 -9.64
C CYS A 273 -13.57 -8.54 -9.19
N GLY A 274 -13.66 -7.24 -9.48
CA GLY A 274 -14.76 -6.36 -9.09
C GLY A 274 -14.46 -5.46 -7.88
N LYS A 275 -15.35 -4.50 -7.64
CA LYS A 275 -15.16 -3.47 -6.60
C LYS A 275 -15.34 -4.00 -5.16
N GLU A 276 -16.06 -5.09 -4.98
CA GLU A 276 -16.31 -5.72 -3.68
C GLU A 276 -15.09 -6.44 -3.09
N HIS A 277 -14.04 -6.65 -3.87
CA HIS A 277 -12.86 -7.40 -3.44
C HIS A 277 -11.71 -6.50 -2.96
N ILE A 278 -12.01 -5.54 -2.08
CA ILE A 278 -10.99 -4.61 -1.54
C ILE A 278 -9.87 -5.34 -0.80
N GLN A 279 -10.21 -6.37 -0.02
CA GLN A 279 -9.20 -7.16 0.70
C GLN A 279 -8.31 -7.98 -0.26
N LEU A 280 -8.83 -8.35 -1.43
CA LEU A 280 -8.02 -8.95 -2.49
C LEU A 280 -7.01 -7.93 -3.02
N ALA A 281 -7.42 -6.67 -3.25
CA ALA A 281 -6.51 -5.61 -3.66
C ALA A 281 -5.41 -5.36 -2.62
N GLN A 282 -5.74 -5.36 -1.32
CA GLN A 282 -4.76 -5.28 -0.24
C GLN A 282 -3.80 -6.47 -0.26
N SER A 283 -4.31 -7.69 -0.43
CA SER A 283 -3.51 -8.92 -0.47
C SER A 283 -2.52 -8.91 -1.64
N VAL A 284 -2.98 -8.61 -2.84
CA VAL A 284 -2.16 -8.59 -4.06
C VAL A 284 -1.11 -7.49 -4.01
N ALA A 285 -1.49 -6.27 -3.61
CA ALA A 285 -0.55 -5.15 -3.46
C ALA A 285 0.55 -5.46 -2.45
N THR A 286 0.18 -6.10 -1.35
CA THR A 286 1.12 -6.46 -0.29
C THR A 286 2.06 -7.58 -0.72
N TYR A 287 1.54 -8.59 -1.45
CA TYR A 287 2.37 -9.64 -2.04
C TYR A 287 3.37 -9.07 -3.05
N ALA A 288 2.90 -8.22 -3.96
CA ALA A 288 3.76 -7.53 -4.92
C ALA A 288 4.89 -6.74 -4.23
N ALA A 289 4.56 -5.96 -3.19
CA ALA A 289 5.54 -5.18 -2.45
C ALA A 289 6.55 -6.05 -1.68
N ALA A 290 6.09 -7.12 -1.03
CA ALA A 290 6.95 -8.06 -0.33
C ALA A 290 7.92 -8.76 -1.31
N LYS A 291 7.41 -9.36 -2.38
CA LYS A 291 8.21 -10.00 -3.43
C LYS A 291 9.23 -9.03 -4.03
N PHE A 292 8.76 -7.87 -4.48
CA PHE A 292 9.61 -6.83 -5.06
C PHE A 292 10.76 -6.42 -4.12
N THR A 293 10.45 -6.13 -2.85
CA THR A 293 11.47 -5.72 -1.88
C THR A 293 12.48 -6.82 -1.62
N ARG A 294 12.04 -8.08 -1.53
CA ARG A 294 12.92 -9.23 -1.36
C ARG A 294 13.81 -9.47 -2.58
N LEU A 295 13.31 -9.22 -3.79
CA LEU A 295 14.12 -9.26 -5.01
C LEU A 295 15.15 -8.14 -5.03
N CYS A 296 14.80 -6.90 -4.68
CA CYS A 296 15.78 -5.82 -4.51
C CYS A 296 16.88 -6.21 -3.51
N ASN A 297 16.48 -6.81 -2.38
CA ASN A 297 17.44 -7.25 -1.36
C ASN A 297 18.37 -8.35 -1.86
N SER A 298 17.84 -9.43 -2.48
CA SER A 298 18.66 -10.54 -2.96
C SER A 298 19.62 -10.12 -4.07
N LYS A 299 19.17 -9.28 -5.01
CA LYS A 299 20.00 -8.74 -6.10
C LYS A 299 21.13 -7.84 -5.56
N ALA A 300 20.79 -6.90 -4.69
CA ALA A 300 21.78 -6.03 -4.06
C ALA A 300 22.78 -6.82 -3.19
N TYR A 301 22.31 -7.85 -2.50
CA TYR A 301 23.17 -8.72 -1.70
C TYR A 301 24.12 -9.56 -2.57
N ALA A 302 23.66 -10.04 -3.71
CA ALA A 302 24.51 -10.78 -4.65
C ALA A 302 25.70 -9.95 -5.15
N ILE A 303 25.53 -8.63 -5.27
CA ILE A 303 26.59 -7.70 -5.70
C ILE A 303 27.47 -7.26 -4.53
N ASN A 304 26.86 -6.85 -3.43
CA ASN A 304 27.53 -6.14 -2.33
C ASN A 304 27.80 -7.03 -1.10
N GLY A 305 27.23 -8.23 -1.05
CA GLY A 305 27.39 -9.15 0.07
C GLY A 305 27.00 -8.50 1.40
N ARG A 306 27.81 -8.69 2.41
CA ARG A 306 27.57 -8.20 3.77
C ARG A 306 27.56 -6.66 3.88
N SER A 307 28.16 -5.93 2.93
CA SER A 307 28.19 -4.46 2.93
C SER A 307 26.94 -3.82 2.35
N MET A 308 26.00 -4.60 1.81
CA MET A 308 24.74 -4.11 1.23
C MET A 308 23.98 -3.19 2.18
N THR A 309 23.51 -2.07 1.62
CA THR A 309 22.66 -1.06 2.27
C THR A 309 21.35 -0.88 1.52
N ALA A 310 20.42 -0.09 2.07
CA ALA A 310 19.18 0.27 1.35
C ALA A 310 19.46 1.05 0.06
N SER A 311 20.51 1.88 0.03
CA SER A 311 20.93 2.61 -1.18
C SER A 311 21.35 1.67 -2.32
N ASP A 312 21.90 0.49 -2.00
CA ASP A 312 22.22 -0.52 -3.01
C ASP A 312 20.96 -1.20 -3.52
N MET A 313 19.98 -1.45 -2.65
CA MET A 313 18.68 -1.98 -3.06
C MET A 313 17.94 -1.04 -4.03
N LEU A 314 18.07 0.30 -3.87
CA LEU A 314 17.48 1.26 -4.81
C LEU A 314 18.03 1.15 -6.24
N LYS A 315 19.26 0.64 -6.41
CA LYS A 315 19.86 0.42 -7.73
C LYS A 315 19.23 -0.77 -8.44
N GLU A 316 18.70 -1.71 -7.69
CA GLU A 316 18.09 -2.95 -8.18
C GLU A 316 16.58 -2.84 -8.45
N ILE A 317 15.97 -1.67 -8.23
CA ILE A 317 14.52 -1.46 -8.41
C ILE A 317 14.05 -1.88 -9.80
N HIS A 318 14.74 -1.44 -10.87
CA HIS A 318 14.34 -1.76 -12.24
C HIS A 318 14.37 -3.28 -12.48
N SER A 319 15.48 -3.94 -12.13
CA SER A 319 15.64 -5.38 -12.31
C SER A 319 14.61 -6.19 -11.50
N ALA A 320 14.36 -5.78 -10.25
CA ALA A 320 13.35 -6.42 -9.41
C ALA A 320 11.92 -6.17 -9.91
N PHE A 321 11.65 -4.99 -10.44
CA PHE A 321 10.36 -4.65 -11.04
C PHE A 321 10.04 -5.52 -12.26
N GLN A 322 11.01 -5.67 -13.18
CA GLN A 322 10.86 -6.55 -14.35
C GLN A 322 10.52 -7.99 -13.93
N GLU A 323 11.23 -8.54 -12.94
CA GLU A 323 10.99 -9.92 -12.47
C GLU A 323 9.66 -10.07 -11.68
N THR A 324 9.11 -8.96 -11.14
CA THR A 324 7.85 -8.99 -10.39
C THR A 324 6.64 -8.88 -11.31
N PHE A 325 6.71 -8.04 -12.35
CA PHE A 325 5.53 -7.60 -13.12
C PHE A 325 5.58 -7.98 -14.61
N VAL A 326 6.76 -8.27 -15.15
CA VAL A 326 6.96 -8.59 -16.56
C VAL A 326 7.47 -10.02 -16.73
#